data_9a9bfad5c4e73e0e278f82c03f8c4cc2
#
_entry.id   9a9bfad5c4e73e0e278f82c03f8c4cc2
#
_cell.length_a   1.000
_cell.length_b   1.000
_cell.length_c   1.000
_cell.angle_alpha   90.00
_cell.angle_beta   90.00
_cell.angle_gamma   90.00
#
_symmetry.space_group_name_H-M   'P 1'
#
loop_
_entity.id
_entity.type
_entity.pdbx_description
1 polymer ?
#
loop_
_entity_poly.entity_id
_entity_poly.type
_entity_poly.pdbx_seq_one_letter_code
_entity_poly.pdbx_strand_id
1 'polypeptide(L)'
;YPLRRQRQMCIRDRAEGASNGKIDLEVGDKFTITTDDIVGNQERVSTTFKGLPGDCHPGDVILIDDGKTVLQVDSVEGNDVNCHCTVAGPVGDHKGINLPGVAVSIPALTEKDEADLRWALKAGIDLVALSFVRHGSDIDRVHEIMDEEGRHTPVVAKLEKPQAIENLDAIIDAFDAVMVARGDLAVECPLEEVPLVQKRIIEKARLQAKPVIVATQMLESMIHAPRPTRAEAADVANAILDGADGVMTSAETSVGDFPGETVRTMAKIVESTESNGIEKIADIDWDPHTTGGIISKAAVEIAERMQARYIVAFTKSGDTARRISRLRSRTPMIVFTNDEKTPKHLSLIHI
;
A
#
# COMPACT_ATOMS: atom_id res chain seq x y z
N TYR A 1 13.10 -6.63 13.38
CA TYR A 1 13.78 -6.09 12.17
C TYR A 1 12.71 -5.72 11.15
N PRO A 2 12.66 -4.49 10.65
CA PRO A 2 11.63 -4.09 9.71
C PRO A 2 11.92 -4.67 8.34
N LEU A 3 11.06 -5.61 7.88
CA LEU A 3 11.04 -6.17 6.54
C LEU A 3 10.69 -5.13 5.44
N ARG A 4 10.56 -3.86 5.80
CA ARG A 4 10.00 -2.79 4.95
C ARG A 4 10.96 -2.10 3.97
N ARG A 5 12.25 -2.45 3.90
CA ARG A 5 13.23 -1.64 3.13
C ARG A 5 13.63 -2.21 1.78
N GLN A 6 12.85 -3.09 1.12
CA GLN A 6 13.52 -3.98 0.19
C GLN A 6 13.25 -3.83 -1.30
N ARG A 7 12.33 -2.97 -1.70
CA ARG A 7 12.02 -2.79 -3.12
C ARG A 7 12.24 -1.39 -3.66
N GLN A 8 12.66 -0.45 -2.84
CA GLN A 8 13.06 0.84 -3.34
C GLN A 8 14.43 0.69 -4.01
N MET A 9 14.52 1.13 -5.25
CA MET A 9 15.81 1.48 -5.85
C MET A 9 16.44 2.48 -4.92
N CYS A 10 17.57 2.15 -4.31
CA CYS A 10 18.18 3.01 -3.30
C CYS A 10 19.52 3.54 -3.77
N ILE A 11 19.80 4.76 -3.41
CA ILE A 11 21.18 5.31 -3.43
C ILE A 11 21.98 4.52 -2.41
N ARG A 12 23.12 3.96 -2.85
CA ARG A 12 23.98 3.11 -2.05
C ARG A 12 25.19 3.88 -1.58
N ASP A 13 25.42 3.86 -0.27
CA ASP A 13 26.62 4.30 0.44
C ASP A 13 26.99 5.79 0.51
N ARG A 14 27.71 6.08 1.58
CA ARG A 14 28.09 7.42 2.09
C ARG A 14 28.78 8.28 1.03
N ALA A 15 28.28 9.48 0.84
CA ALA A 15 28.97 10.50 0.08
C ALA A 15 30.17 11.02 0.88
N GLU A 16 31.40 10.85 0.37
CA GLU A 16 32.57 11.50 0.91
C GLU A 16 32.45 13.05 0.76
N GLY A 17 32.60 13.76 1.85
CA GLY A 17 32.53 15.22 1.90
C GLY A 17 31.16 15.79 2.32
N ALA A 18 30.17 14.98 2.58
CA ALA A 18 28.86 15.43 3.06
C ALA A 18 28.86 15.64 4.58
N SER A 19 28.39 16.78 5.04
CA SER A 19 28.06 16.97 6.45
C SER A 19 26.82 16.11 6.77
N ASN A 20 26.96 15.09 7.64
CA ASN A 20 25.94 14.16 8.05
C ASN A 20 25.42 13.17 6.97
N GLY A 21 26.21 12.79 5.95
CA GLY A 21 25.79 11.80 4.94
C GLY A 21 24.69 12.29 3.99
N LYS A 22 24.55 13.60 3.82
CA LYS A 22 23.61 14.23 2.88
C LYS A 22 24.33 15.19 1.96
N ILE A 23 23.94 15.20 0.70
CA ILE A 23 24.34 16.15 -0.33
C ILE A 23 23.11 17.02 -0.61
N ASP A 24 23.25 18.33 -0.61
CA ASP A 24 22.20 19.25 -1.05
C ASP A 24 22.47 19.64 -2.50
N LEU A 25 21.51 19.35 -3.38
CA LEU A 25 21.55 19.73 -4.80
C LEU A 25 20.74 20.99 -5.02
N GLU A 26 21.28 21.89 -5.84
CA GLU A 26 20.59 23.08 -6.32
C GLU A 26 20.05 22.87 -7.74
N VAL A 27 19.06 23.67 -8.14
CA VAL A 27 18.49 23.61 -9.49
C VAL A 27 19.57 23.90 -10.53
N GLY A 28 19.73 23.00 -11.49
CA GLY A 28 20.72 23.06 -12.55
C GLY A 28 22.01 22.29 -12.26
N ASP A 29 22.22 21.80 -11.04
CA ASP A 29 23.37 20.95 -10.72
C ASP A 29 23.36 19.68 -11.56
N LYS A 30 24.51 19.30 -12.10
CA LYS A 30 24.72 18.02 -12.77
C LYS A 30 24.96 16.94 -11.74
N PHE A 31 24.28 15.81 -11.93
CA PHE A 31 24.35 14.69 -11.00
C PHE A 31 24.23 13.36 -11.74
N THR A 32 25.13 12.43 -11.44
CA THR A 32 25.16 11.12 -12.11
C THR A 32 24.74 10.02 -11.13
N ILE A 33 23.83 9.17 -11.56
CA ILE A 33 23.48 7.94 -10.86
C ILE A 33 24.08 6.77 -11.61
N THR A 34 24.92 5.98 -10.94
CA THR A 34 25.64 4.87 -11.57
C THR A 34 25.26 3.51 -10.97
N THR A 35 25.39 2.47 -11.80
CA THR A 35 25.30 1.07 -11.34
C THR A 35 26.63 0.51 -10.87
N ASP A 36 27.74 1.26 -11.01
CA ASP A 36 29.03 0.90 -10.44
C ASP A 36 29.00 0.93 -8.91
N ASP A 37 29.72 0.02 -8.26
CA ASP A 37 29.89 0.02 -6.81
C ASP A 37 30.95 1.05 -6.40
N ILE A 38 30.49 2.28 -6.14
CA ILE A 38 31.36 3.39 -5.72
C ILE A 38 30.88 3.98 -4.39
N VAL A 39 31.77 4.63 -3.68
CA VAL A 39 31.41 5.59 -2.63
C VAL A 39 30.94 6.87 -3.30
N GLY A 40 29.73 7.33 -3.00
CA GLY A 40 29.14 8.51 -3.62
C GLY A 40 29.87 9.81 -3.21
N ASN A 41 29.76 10.84 -4.04
CA ASN A 41 30.23 12.20 -3.80
C ASN A 41 29.18 13.23 -4.26
N GLN A 42 29.51 14.51 -4.29
CA GLN A 42 28.59 15.58 -4.69
C GLN A 42 28.12 15.52 -6.15
N GLU A 43 28.78 14.76 -7.01
CA GLU A 43 28.50 14.70 -8.44
C GLU A 43 27.97 13.34 -8.90
N ARG A 44 28.29 12.25 -8.15
CA ARG A 44 27.99 10.88 -8.58
C ARG A 44 27.68 9.97 -7.39
N VAL A 45 26.60 9.16 -7.51
CA VAL A 45 26.22 8.18 -6.49
C VAL A 45 25.92 6.82 -7.11
N SER A 46 26.09 5.78 -6.31
CA SER A 46 25.76 4.41 -6.70
C SER A 46 24.28 4.08 -6.44
N THR A 47 23.66 3.27 -7.31
CA THR A 47 22.33 2.71 -7.10
C THR A 47 22.40 1.20 -6.89
N THR A 48 21.46 0.66 -6.11
CA THR A 48 21.29 -0.79 -5.96
C THR A 48 20.61 -1.44 -7.17
N PHE A 49 19.91 -0.64 -7.98
CA PHE A 49 19.18 -1.14 -9.15
C PHE A 49 20.08 -1.16 -10.39
N LYS A 50 20.57 -2.36 -10.74
CA LYS A 50 21.48 -2.54 -11.87
C LYS A 50 20.84 -2.37 -13.26
N GLY A 51 19.50 -2.43 -13.34
CA GLY A 51 18.73 -2.19 -14.57
C GLY A 51 18.53 -0.71 -14.93
N LEU A 52 18.87 0.22 -14.02
CA LEU A 52 18.56 1.65 -14.18
C LEU A 52 18.96 2.23 -15.55
N PRO A 53 20.20 2.00 -16.07
CA PRO A 53 20.59 2.55 -17.38
C PRO A 53 19.79 1.95 -18.55
N GLY A 54 19.32 0.71 -18.42
CA GLY A 54 18.49 0.05 -19.44
C GLY A 54 17.06 0.54 -19.48
N ASP A 55 16.55 1.01 -18.37
CA ASP A 55 15.17 1.45 -18.21
C ASP A 55 15.00 2.98 -18.43
N CYS A 56 16.07 3.77 -18.27
CA CYS A 56 16.05 5.23 -18.40
C CYS A 56 16.32 5.72 -19.82
N HIS A 57 15.64 6.80 -20.20
CA HIS A 57 15.84 7.51 -21.47
C HIS A 57 16.00 9.01 -21.21
N PRO A 58 16.68 9.76 -22.11
CA PRO A 58 16.75 11.21 -22.02
C PRO A 58 15.35 11.84 -21.96
N GLY A 59 15.16 12.72 -20.96
CA GLY A 59 13.88 13.36 -20.68
C GLY A 59 13.09 12.71 -19.55
N ASP A 60 13.42 11.49 -19.14
CA ASP A 60 12.78 10.84 -17.97
C ASP A 60 13.06 11.59 -16.68
N VAL A 61 12.16 11.47 -15.74
CA VAL A 61 12.24 12.11 -14.42
C VAL A 61 12.63 11.08 -13.38
N ILE A 62 13.58 11.40 -12.53
CA ILE A 62 13.97 10.60 -11.37
C ILE A 62 13.63 11.37 -10.10
N LEU A 63 12.79 10.77 -9.26
CA LEU A 63 12.42 11.30 -7.96
C LEU A 63 13.25 10.63 -6.88
N ILE A 64 13.83 11.44 -5.97
CA ILE A 64 14.62 10.95 -4.83
C ILE A 64 13.92 11.34 -3.53
N ASP A 65 13.86 10.39 -2.57
CA ASP A 65 13.24 10.58 -1.25
C ASP A 65 11.78 11.08 -1.36
N ASP A 66 10.96 10.35 -2.14
CA ASP A 66 9.55 10.66 -2.40
C ASP A 66 9.30 12.02 -3.07
N GLY A 67 10.24 12.41 -3.96
CA GLY A 67 10.12 13.63 -4.74
C GLY A 67 10.63 14.89 -4.03
N LYS A 68 11.32 14.78 -2.90
CA LYS A 68 11.98 15.93 -2.25
C LYS A 68 13.08 16.53 -3.11
N THR A 69 13.74 15.71 -3.94
CA THR A 69 14.70 16.12 -4.95
C THR A 69 14.27 15.50 -6.28
N VAL A 70 14.26 16.29 -7.34
CA VAL A 70 13.87 15.84 -8.67
C VAL A 70 15.01 16.06 -9.65
N LEU A 71 15.35 15.01 -10.37
CA LEU A 71 16.34 15.02 -11.43
C LEU A 71 15.66 14.75 -12.77
N GLN A 72 16.18 15.33 -13.85
CA GLN A 72 15.83 14.99 -15.22
C GLN A 72 17.02 14.34 -15.90
N VAL A 73 16.77 13.23 -16.61
CA VAL A 73 17.80 12.48 -17.33
C VAL A 73 18.20 13.24 -18.58
N ASP A 74 19.49 13.52 -18.72
CA ASP A 74 20.10 14.17 -19.90
C ASP A 74 20.63 13.14 -20.90
N SER A 75 21.37 12.13 -20.40
CA SER A 75 21.94 11.06 -21.21
C SER A 75 22.16 9.79 -20.39
N VAL A 76 22.26 8.66 -21.08
CA VAL A 76 22.65 7.38 -20.49
C VAL A 76 23.91 6.89 -21.20
N GLU A 77 25.00 6.65 -20.44
CA GLU A 77 26.29 6.24 -20.97
C GLU A 77 26.84 5.05 -20.19
N GLY A 78 26.73 3.85 -20.76
CA GLY A 78 27.19 2.63 -20.09
C GLY A 78 26.43 2.37 -18.78
N ASN A 79 27.12 2.48 -17.64
CA ASN A 79 26.56 2.29 -16.31
C ASN A 79 26.04 3.59 -15.68
N ASP A 80 26.18 4.72 -16.36
CA ASP A 80 25.90 6.06 -15.83
C ASP A 80 24.61 6.64 -16.43
N VAL A 81 23.73 7.12 -15.56
CA VAL A 81 22.57 7.93 -15.91
C VAL A 81 22.91 9.37 -15.50
N ASN A 82 23.22 10.20 -16.49
CA ASN A 82 23.58 11.59 -16.29
C ASN A 82 22.31 12.45 -16.24
N CYS A 83 22.19 13.25 -15.20
CA CYS A 83 21.01 14.05 -14.92
C CYS A 83 21.38 15.49 -14.57
N HIS A 84 20.39 16.36 -14.59
CA HIS A 84 20.43 17.64 -13.92
C HIS A 84 19.30 17.79 -12.91
N CYS A 85 19.53 18.55 -11.85
CA CYS A 85 18.54 18.80 -10.80
C CYS A 85 17.51 19.82 -11.29
N THR A 86 16.22 19.46 -11.20
CA THR A 86 15.09 20.35 -11.54
C THR A 86 14.33 20.85 -10.31
N VAL A 87 14.36 20.09 -9.19
CA VAL A 87 13.85 20.52 -7.89
C VAL A 87 14.95 20.30 -6.85
N ALA A 88 15.42 21.41 -6.27
CA ALA A 88 16.46 21.40 -5.25
C ALA A 88 16.07 20.64 -4.00
N GLY A 89 17.01 19.89 -3.43
CA GLY A 89 16.76 19.15 -2.19
C GLY A 89 17.90 18.23 -1.77
N PRO A 90 17.75 17.56 -0.62
CA PRO A 90 18.77 16.68 -0.08
C PRO A 90 18.77 15.30 -0.74
N VAL A 91 19.96 14.82 -1.07
CA VAL A 91 20.22 13.44 -1.47
C VAL A 91 20.98 12.75 -0.36
N GLY A 92 20.41 11.75 0.27
CA GLY A 92 21.00 11.02 1.39
C GLY A 92 21.21 9.53 1.10
N ASP A 93 21.97 8.89 1.98
CA ASP A 93 22.22 7.45 1.94
C ASP A 93 20.89 6.66 2.07
N HIS A 94 20.79 5.56 1.34
CA HIS A 94 19.65 4.64 1.37
C HIS A 94 18.28 5.29 1.06
N LYS A 95 18.29 6.39 0.30
CA LYS A 95 17.05 7.03 -0.15
C LYS A 95 16.48 6.33 -1.37
N GLY A 96 15.16 6.21 -1.40
CA GLY A 96 14.43 5.63 -2.53
C GLY A 96 14.57 6.46 -3.80
N ILE A 97 14.58 5.77 -4.93
CA ILE A 97 14.51 6.36 -6.28
C ILE A 97 13.22 5.87 -6.92
N ASN A 98 12.43 6.78 -7.48
CA ASN A 98 11.25 6.46 -8.26
C ASN A 98 11.42 7.03 -9.68
N LEU A 99 10.88 6.29 -10.65
CA LEU A 99 10.86 6.69 -12.06
C LEU A 99 9.39 6.75 -12.52
N PRO A 100 8.71 7.89 -12.36
CA PRO A 100 7.33 8.04 -12.79
C PRO A 100 7.18 7.79 -14.30
N GLY A 101 6.20 6.97 -14.68
CA GLY A 101 5.93 6.68 -16.09
C GLY A 101 6.90 5.70 -16.76
N VAL A 102 7.97 5.27 -16.11
CA VAL A 102 8.93 4.31 -16.65
C VAL A 102 8.56 2.88 -16.23
N ALA A 103 8.49 1.98 -17.21
CA ALA A 103 8.29 0.56 -16.95
C ALA A 103 9.60 -0.08 -16.49
N VAL A 104 9.85 -0.08 -15.16
CA VAL A 104 11.06 -0.67 -14.61
C VAL A 104 11.07 -2.19 -14.71
N SER A 105 12.21 -2.77 -15.09
CA SER A 105 12.41 -4.20 -15.34
C SER A 105 12.57 -5.06 -14.07
N ILE A 106 12.29 -4.51 -12.88
CA ILE A 106 12.39 -5.24 -11.61
C ILE A 106 11.30 -6.31 -11.53
N PRO A 107 11.65 -7.59 -11.22
CA PRO A 107 10.66 -8.65 -11.03
C PRO A 107 9.77 -8.37 -9.81
N ALA A 108 8.56 -8.95 -9.80
CA ALA A 108 7.62 -8.80 -8.69
C ALA A 108 8.19 -9.30 -7.35
N LEU A 109 9.06 -10.33 -7.39
CA LEU A 109 9.82 -10.86 -6.25
C LEU A 109 11.31 -10.92 -6.60
N THR A 110 12.14 -10.36 -5.75
CA THR A 110 13.60 -10.55 -5.80
C THR A 110 14.01 -11.83 -5.08
N GLU A 111 15.21 -12.33 -5.30
CA GLU A 111 15.76 -13.50 -4.57
C GLU A 111 15.69 -13.31 -3.05
N LYS A 112 15.92 -12.07 -2.59
CA LYS A 112 15.80 -11.74 -1.17
C LYS A 112 14.35 -11.80 -0.70
N ASP A 113 13.39 -11.29 -1.47
CA ASP A 113 11.97 -11.36 -1.13
C ASP A 113 11.50 -12.81 -1.02
N GLU A 114 11.98 -13.69 -1.90
CA GLU A 114 11.68 -15.13 -1.82
C GLU A 114 12.24 -15.76 -0.52
N ALA A 115 13.48 -15.44 -0.17
CA ALA A 115 14.09 -15.96 1.07
C ALA A 115 13.34 -15.44 2.31
N ASP A 116 12.96 -14.14 2.32
CA ASP A 116 12.20 -13.52 3.41
C ASP A 116 10.78 -14.13 3.50
N LEU A 117 10.11 -14.38 2.38
CA LEU A 117 8.80 -15.03 2.34
C LEU A 117 8.85 -16.44 2.94
N ARG A 118 9.85 -17.27 2.52
CA ARG A 118 10.04 -18.61 3.08
C ARG A 118 10.26 -18.57 4.59
N TRP A 119 11.08 -17.65 5.05
CA TRP A 119 11.30 -17.47 6.49
C TRP A 119 10.00 -17.06 7.21
N ALA A 120 9.27 -16.11 6.66
CA ALA A 120 8.03 -15.61 7.24
C ALA A 120 6.94 -16.70 7.31
N LEU A 121 6.80 -17.52 6.26
CA LEU A 121 5.89 -18.66 6.26
C LEU A 121 6.23 -19.66 7.38
N LYS A 122 7.52 -19.99 7.57
CA LYS A 122 8.00 -20.86 8.67
C LYS A 122 7.75 -20.22 10.03
N ALA A 123 7.88 -18.90 10.16
CA ALA A 123 7.60 -18.17 11.39
C ALA A 123 6.09 -18.09 11.73
N GLY A 124 5.21 -18.47 10.81
CA GLY A 124 3.79 -18.59 11.09
C GLY A 124 2.98 -17.30 10.92
N ILE A 125 3.36 -16.45 9.98
CA ILE A 125 2.60 -15.23 9.66
C ILE A 125 1.16 -15.52 9.22
N ASP A 126 0.28 -14.54 9.42
CA ASP A 126 -1.14 -14.65 9.10
C ASP A 126 -1.51 -13.96 7.77
N LEU A 127 -0.70 -12.99 7.31
CA LEU A 127 -0.92 -12.22 6.08
C LEU A 127 0.43 -11.85 5.44
N VAL A 128 0.47 -11.80 4.10
CA VAL A 128 1.60 -11.27 3.30
C VAL A 128 1.12 -10.04 2.54
N ALA A 129 1.90 -8.98 2.52
CA ALA A 129 1.66 -7.84 1.64
C ALA A 129 2.72 -7.79 0.55
N LEU A 130 2.30 -7.87 -0.71
CA LEU A 130 3.14 -7.80 -1.89
C LEU A 130 3.19 -6.36 -2.40
N SER A 131 4.39 -5.74 -2.40
CA SER A 131 4.58 -4.37 -2.89
C SER A 131 4.75 -4.33 -4.40
N PHE A 132 4.45 -3.17 -4.99
CA PHE A 132 4.65 -2.87 -6.41
C PHE A 132 3.98 -3.86 -7.36
N VAL A 133 2.81 -4.37 -6.98
CA VAL A 133 1.97 -5.20 -7.85
C VAL A 133 1.57 -4.41 -9.09
N ARG A 134 1.70 -5.03 -10.26
CA ARG A 134 1.36 -4.45 -11.57
C ARG A 134 0.33 -5.28 -12.33
N HIS A 135 0.32 -6.60 -12.09
CA HIS A 135 -0.54 -7.57 -12.77
C HIS A 135 -1.10 -8.60 -11.80
N GLY A 136 -2.22 -9.21 -12.15
CA GLY A 136 -2.78 -10.31 -11.36
C GLY A 136 -1.84 -11.50 -11.22
N SER A 137 -1.04 -11.78 -12.26
CA SER A 137 -0.04 -12.86 -12.27
C SER A 137 1.17 -12.63 -11.34
N ASP A 138 1.34 -11.44 -10.78
CA ASP A 138 2.44 -11.19 -9.83
C ASP A 138 2.31 -12.03 -8.55
N ILE A 139 1.13 -12.60 -8.27
CA ILE A 139 0.89 -13.50 -7.15
C ILE A 139 1.41 -14.94 -7.42
N ASP A 140 1.57 -15.34 -8.68
CA ASP A 140 1.82 -16.74 -9.04
C ASP A 140 3.08 -17.28 -8.36
N ARG A 141 4.17 -16.52 -8.39
CA ARG A 141 5.42 -16.91 -7.73
C ARG A 141 5.29 -16.98 -6.20
N VAL A 142 4.44 -16.12 -5.60
CA VAL A 142 4.15 -16.18 -4.16
C VAL A 142 3.44 -17.50 -3.83
N HIS A 143 2.47 -17.90 -4.64
CA HIS A 143 1.74 -19.16 -4.46
C HIS A 143 2.63 -20.38 -4.66
N GLU A 144 3.51 -20.38 -5.67
CA GLU A 144 4.50 -21.46 -5.85
C GLU A 144 5.36 -21.66 -4.59
N ILE A 145 5.86 -20.56 -4.01
CA ILE A 145 6.65 -20.63 -2.77
C ILE A 145 5.80 -21.13 -1.59
N MET A 146 4.54 -20.74 -1.52
CA MET A 146 3.61 -21.22 -0.49
C MET A 146 3.33 -22.72 -0.64
N ASP A 147 3.21 -23.22 -1.88
CA ASP A 147 3.08 -24.65 -2.18
C ASP A 147 4.33 -25.42 -1.79
N GLU A 148 5.52 -24.92 -2.14
CA GLU A 148 6.82 -25.51 -1.78
C GLU A 148 7.01 -25.60 -0.26
N GLU A 149 6.59 -24.59 0.49
CA GLU A 149 6.68 -24.55 1.97
C GLU A 149 5.49 -25.24 2.67
N GLY A 150 4.48 -25.69 1.90
CA GLY A 150 3.29 -26.37 2.43
C GLY A 150 2.41 -25.49 3.32
N ARG A 151 2.47 -24.16 3.16
CA ARG A 151 1.73 -23.21 3.97
C ARG A 151 1.19 -22.06 3.14
N HIS A 152 -0.13 -21.98 3.05
CA HIS A 152 -0.84 -20.86 2.44
C HIS A 152 -1.28 -19.83 3.48
N THR A 153 -1.15 -18.56 3.12
CA THR A 153 -1.68 -17.41 3.88
C THR A 153 -2.19 -16.36 2.89
N PRO A 154 -3.22 -15.56 3.24
CA PRO A 154 -3.73 -14.54 2.33
C PRO A 154 -2.69 -13.52 1.91
N VAL A 155 -2.79 -13.06 0.66
CA VAL A 155 -1.87 -12.09 0.06
C VAL A 155 -2.61 -10.79 -0.23
N VAL A 156 -2.08 -9.69 0.29
CA VAL A 156 -2.57 -8.33 0.07
C VAL A 156 -1.77 -7.69 -1.06
N ALA A 157 -2.43 -7.29 -2.15
CA ALA A 157 -1.79 -6.51 -3.21
C ALA A 157 -1.64 -5.05 -2.76
N LYS A 158 -0.42 -4.52 -2.77
CA LYS A 158 -0.19 -3.09 -2.58
C LYS A 158 -0.24 -2.38 -3.94
N LEU A 159 -1.21 -1.50 -4.08
CA LEU A 159 -1.47 -0.75 -5.31
C LEU A 159 -0.70 0.58 -5.22
N GLU A 160 0.44 0.62 -5.89
CA GLU A 160 1.46 1.67 -5.80
C GLU A 160 1.85 2.23 -7.17
N LYS A 161 1.44 1.57 -8.26
CA LYS A 161 1.87 1.88 -9.61
C LYS A 161 0.67 2.15 -10.54
N PRO A 162 0.82 3.03 -11.56
CA PRO A 162 -0.23 3.27 -12.57
C PRO A 162 -0.70 1.98 -13.24
N GLN A 163 0.22 1.05 -13.55
CA GLN A 163 -0.10 -0.25 -14.16
C GLN A 163 -1.04 -1.09 -13.28
N ALA A 164 -0.95 -0.97 -11.95
CA ALA A 164 -1.88 -1.63 -11.06
C ALA A 164 -3.31 -1.08 -11.19
N ILE A 165 -3.44 0.21 -11.49
CA ILE A 165 -4.75 0.86 -11.68
C ILE A 165 -5.36 0.47 -13.04
N GLU A 166 -4.54 0.31 -14.06
CA GLU A 166 -4.95 -0.20 -15.37
C GLU A 166 -5.42 -1.65 -15.31
N ASN A 167 -4.73 -2.49 -14.51
CA ASN A 167 -5.01 -3.92 -14.35
C ASN A 167 -5.83 -4.25 -13.09
N LEU A 168 -6.53 -3.27 -12.53
CA LEU A 168 -7.16 -3.34 -11.21
C LEU A 168 -8.09 -4.54 -11.04
N ASP A 169 -8.94 -4.83 -12.03
CA ASP A 169 -9.91 -5.92 -11.95
C ASP A 169 -9.19 -7.29 -11.85
N ALA A 170 -8.18 -7.52 -12.68
CA ALA A 170 -7.40 -8.75 -12.67
C ALA A 170 -6.60 -8.92 -11.36
N ILE A 171 -6.11 -7.82 -10.78
CA ILE A 171 -5.41 -7.85 -9.49
C ILE A 171 -6.40 -8.18 -8.36
N ILE A 172 -7.55 -7.51 -8.32
CA ILE A 172 -8.56 -7.79 -7.28
C ILE A 172 -9.06 -9.23 -7.39
N ASP A 173 -9.21 -9.78 -8.61
CA ASP A 173 -9.59 -11.18 -8.80
C ASP A 173 -8.55 -12.14 -8.22
N ALA A 174 -7.27 -11.91 -8.47
CA ALA A 174 -6.18 -12.81 -8.13
C ALA A 174 -5.78 -12.76 -6.64
N PHE A 175 -5.84 -11.59 -6.00
CA PHE A 175 -5.38 -11.38 -4.63
C PHE A 175 -6.51 -11.52 -3.60
N ASP A 176 -6.16 -11.80 -2.33
CA ASP A 176 -7.13 -11.97 -1.24
C ASP A 176 -7.62 -10.64 -0.66
N ALA A 177 -6.80 -9.61 -0.73
CA ALA A 177 -7.09 -8.25 -0.26
C ALA A 177 -6.25 -7.22 -1.03
N VAL A 178 -6.57 -5.94 -0.90
CA VAL A 178 -5.82 -4.86 -1.51
C VAL A 178 -5.47 -3.77 -0.50
N MET A 179 -4.37 -3.05 -0.78
CA MET A 179 -3.96 -1.88 -0.02
C MET A 179 -3.73 -0.71 -0.96
N VAL A 180 -4.43 0.39 -0.70
CA VAL A 180 -4.18 1.68 -1.36
C VAL A 180 -2.98 2.33 -0.68
N ALA A 181 -1.80 2.19 -1.27
CA ALA A 181 -0.56 2.74 -0.72
C ALA A 181 -0.31 4.13 -1.31
N ARG A 182 -1.01 5.14 -0.74
CA ARG A 182 -1.13 6.48 -1.32
C ARG A 182 0.19 7.22 -1.45
N GLY A 183 1.15 6.97 -0.56
CA GLY A 183 2.47 7.60 -0.61
C GLY A 183 3.20 7.30 -1.92
N ASP A 184 3.39 6.01 -2.23
CA ASP A 184 4.03 5.59 -3.47
C ASP A 184 3.16 5.91 -4.69
N LEU A 185 1.84 5.75 -4.57
CA LEU A 185 0.91 6.06 -5.66
C LEU A 185 0.94 7.55 -6.04
N ALA A 186 1.03 8.47 -5.07
CA ALA A 186 1.11 9.91 -5.31
C ALA A 186 2.46 10.38 -5.88
N VAL A 187 3.48 9.52 -5.80
CA VAL A 187 4.78 9.74 -6.47
C VAL A 187 4.72 9.32 -7.93
N GLU A 188 3.91 8.31 -8.24
CA GLU A 188 3.83 7.68 -9.56
C GLU A 188 2.65 8.19 -10.42
N CYS A 189 1.60 8.73 -9.79
CA CYS A 189 0.41 9.29 -10.45
C CYS A 189 0.28 10.78 -10.11
N PRO A 190 -0.48 11.55 -10.94
CA PRO A 190 -0.86 12.92 -10.57
C PRO A 190 -1.56 12.93 -9.20
N LEU A 191 -1.09 13.81 -8.30
CA LEU A 191 -1.57 13.87 -6.91
C LEU A 191 -3.09 14.07 -6.83
N GLU A 192 -3.63 14.88 -7.73
CA GLU A 192 -5.07 15.18 -7.82
C GLU A 192 -5.94 13.99 -8.21
N GLU A 193 -5.37 12.96 -8.82
CA GLU A 193 -6.08 11.73 -9.19
C GLU A 193 -6.16 10.72 -8.05
N VAL A 194 -5.22 10.76 -7.12
CA VAL A 194 -5.10 9.77 -6.04
C VAL A 194 -6.40 9.59 -5.24
N PRO A 195 -7.14 10.66 -4.84
CA PRO A 195 -8.42 10.49 -4.13
C PRO A 195 -9.49 9.74 -4.93
N LEU A 196 -9.55 9.96 -6.25
CA LEU A 196 -10.51 9.27 -7.12
C LEU A 196 -10.11 7.82 -7.36
N VAL A 197 -8.81 7.57 -7.51
CA VAL A 197 -8.25 6.22 -7.61
C VAL A 197 -8.54 5.43 -6.33
N GLN A 198 -8.37 6.02 -5.14
CA GLN A 198 -8.72 5.40 -3.86
C GLN A 198 -10.19 4.94 -3.85
N LYS A 199 -11.13 5.82 -4.21
CA LYS A 199 -12.57 5.51 -4.25
C LYS A 199 -12.87 4.36 -5.20
N ARG A 200 -12.29 4.38 -6.40
CA ARG A 200 -12.45 3.32 -7.41
C ARG A 200 -11.92 1.97 -6.91
N ILE A 201 -10.76 1.95 -6.25
CA ILE A 201 -10.19 0.73 -5.68
C ILE A 201 -11.10 0.16 -4.60
N ILE A 202 -11.56 1.00 -3.67
CA ILE A 202 -12.44 0.59 -2.57
C ILE A 202 -13.76 0.02 -3.10
N GLU A 203 -14.40 0.72 -4.04
CA GLU A 203 -15.65 0.26 -4.67
C GLU A 203 -15.48 -1.12 -5.31
N LYS A 204 -14.45 -1.29 -6.16
CA LYS A 204 -14.18 -2.57 -6.84
C LYS A 204 -13.83 -3.70 -5.88
N ALA A 205 -13.04 -3.44 -4.84
CA ALA A 205 -12.75 -4.43 -3.81
C ALA A 205 -14.02 -4.86 -3.05
N ARG A 206 -14.88 -3.92 -2.69
CA ARG A 206 -16.17 -4.21 -2.06
C ARG A 206 -17.09 -5.04 -2.96
N LEU A 207 -17.13 -4.75 -4.28
CA LEU A 207 -17.91 -5.55 -5.24
C LEU A 207 -17.51 -7.03 -5.24
N GLN A 208 -16.26 -7.34 -4.94
CA GLN A 208 -15.74 -8.70 -4.88
C GLN A 208 -15.61 -9.26 -3.45
N ALA A 209 -16.09 -8.54 -2.44
CA ALA A 209 -15.94 -8.89 -1.03
C ALA A 209 -14.49 -9.11 -0.60
N LYS A 210 -13.55 -8.34 -1.17
CA LYS A 210 -12.15 -8.33 -0.81
C LYS A 210 -11.88 -7.20 0.18
N PRO A 211 -11.16 -7.46 1.28
CA PRO A 211 -10.77 -6.42 2.23
C PRO A 211 -9.89 -5.35 1.58
N VAL A 212 -10.09 -4.10 1.98
CA VAL A 212 -9.30 -2.97 1.49
C VAL A 212 -8.76 -2.12 2.64
N ILE A 213 -7.46 -1.86 2.58
CA ILE A 213 -6.73 -1.05 3.56
C ILE A 213 -6.30 0.25 2.88
N VAL A 214 -6.57 1.39 3.51
CA VAL A 214 -6.01 2.69 3.09
C VAL A 214 -4.81 3.01 3.95
N ALA A 215 -3.68 3.31 3.31
CA ALA A 215 -2.40 3.43 3.96
C ALA A 215 -1.66 4.71 3.56
N THR A 216 -0.73 5.10 4.41
CA THR A 216 0.23 6.21 4.30
C THR A 216 -0.37 7.60 4.48
N GLN A 217 0.36 8.44 5.21
CA GLN A 217 0.04 9.84 5.46
C GLN A 217 -1.38 10.06 6.02
N MET A 218 -1.85 9.15 6.88
CA MET A 218 -3.19 9.26 7.47
C MET A 218 -3.23 10.31 8.57
N LEU A 219 -2.23 10.32 9.48
CA LEU A 219 -2.05 11.25 10.58
C LEU A 219 -0.58 11.72 10.65
N GLU A 220 0.01 12.04 9.52
CA GLU A 220 1.46 12.30 9.32
C GLU A 220 2.00 13.34 10.31
N SER A 221 1.23 14.42 10.59
CA SER A 221 1.63 15.44 11.56
C SER A 221 1.85 14.88 12.96
N MET A 222 1.20 13.76 13.31
CA MET A 222 1.36 13.11 14.60
C MET A 222 2.68 12.35 14.77
N ILE A 223 3.56 12.33 13.76
CA ILE A 223 4.96 11.93 13.97
C ILE A 223 5.60 12.82 15.05
N HIS A 224 5.36 14.14 15.01
CA HIS A 224 5.95 15.11 15.92
C HIS A 224 4.93 15.99 16.68
N ALA A 225 3.64 15.83 16.42
CA ALA A 225 2.59 16.57 17.09
C ALA A 225 1.64 15.65 17.86
N PRO A 226 1.17 16.05 19.06
CA PRO A 226 0.25 15.24 19.86
C PRO A 226 -1.18 15.20 19.33
N ARG A 227 -1.47 15.95 18.27
CA ARG A 227 -2.79 16.02 17.62
C ARG A 227 -2.63 16.18 16.11
N PRO A 228 -3.54 15.58 15.32
CA PRO A 228 -3.53 15.72 13.88
C PRO A 228 -4.07 17.09 13.44
N THR A 229 -3.83 17.41 12.19
CA THR A 229 -4.53 18.51 11.51
C THR A 229 -5.99 18.15 11.25
N ARG A 230 -6.81 19.17 10.98
CA ARG A 230 -8.21 18.95 10.57
C ARG A 230 -8.32 18.24 9.22
N ALA A 231 -7.38 18.50 8.32
CA ALA A 231 -7.32 17.83 7.02
C ALA A 231 -7.07 16.33 7.16
N GLU A 232 -6.13 15.94 8.02
CA GLU A 232 -5.85 14.52 8.29
C GLU A 232 -7.03 13.81 8.96
N ALA A 233 -7.69 14.47 9.92
CA ALA A 233 -8.89 13.90 10.54
C ALA A 233 -10.04 13.74 9.51
N ALA A 234 -10.18 14.67 8.58
CA ALA A 234 -11.15 14.56 7.48
C ALA A 234 -10.76 13.47 6.49
N ASP A 235 -9.48 13.26 6.23
CA ASP A 235 -8.97 12.22 5.33
C ASP A 235 -9.23 10.81 5.89
N VAL A 236 -8.94 10.57 7.17
CA VAL A 236 -9.29 9.31 7.85
C VAL A 236 -10.80 9.06 7.75
N ALA A 237 -11.63 10.06 8.10
CA ALA A 237 -13.08 9.94 8.01
C ALA A 237 -13.55 9.64 6.57
N ASN A 238 -12.94 10.29 5.57
CA ASN A 238 -13.27 10.04 4.16
C ASN A 238 -12.93 8.61 3.73
N ALA A 239 -11.78 8.06 4.14
CA ALA A 239 -11.43 6.67 3.84
C ALA A 239 -12.47 5.67 4.39
N ILE A 240 -13.00 5.91 5.60
CA ILE A 240 -14.07 5.11 6.19
C ILE A 240 -15.39 5.28 5.41
N LEU A 241 -15.76 6.52 5.06
CA LEU A 241 -16.96 6.81 4.27
C LEU A 241 -16.89 6.29 2.83
N ASP A 242 -15.70 6.15 2.27
CA ASP A 242 -15.48 5.44 1.00
C ASP A 242 -15.75 3.93 1.14
N GLY A 243 -15.72 3.40 2.36
CA GLY A 243 -16.00 2.01 2.67
C GLY A 243 -14.73 1.14 2.85
N ALA A 244 -13.61 1.72 3.24
CA ALA A 244 -12.42 0.96 3.61
C ALA A 244 -12.68 0.02 4.81
N ASP A 245 -12.00 -1.13 4.84
CA ASP A 245 -12.06 -2.07 5.96
C ASP A 245 -11.02 -1.75 7.02
N GLY A 246 -9.93 -1.10 6.64
CA GLY A 246 -8.87 -0.70 7.54
C GLY A 246 -8.17 0.57 7.12
N VAL A 247 -7.64 1.29 8.10
CA VAL A 247 -6.74 2.43 7.91
C VAL A 247 -5.43 2.13 8.63
N MET A 248 -4.30 2.49 8.02
CA MET A 248 -2.98 2.10 8.51
C MET A 248 -2.11 3.32 8.81
N THR A 249 -1.57 3.39 10.03
CA THR A 249 -0.47 4.29 10.36
C THR A 249 0.87 3.70 9.94
N SER A 250 1.86 4.53 9.66
CA SER A 250 3.21 4.14 9.24
C SER A 250 4.28 4.74 10.16
N ALA A 251 4.89 5.84 9.74
CA ALA A 251 5.92 6.55 10.52
C ALA A 251 5.36 7.07 11.84
N GLU A 252 4.10 7.46 11.86
CA GLU A 252 3.38 7.99 13.03
C GLU A 252 3.48 7.05 14.25
N THR A 253 3.52 5.73 14.02
CA THR A 253 3.62 4.73 15.09
C THR A 253 4.96 4.00 15.14
N SER A 254 5.75 4.01 14.06
CA SER A 254 7.02 3.28 14.01
C SER A 254 8.23 4.09 14.48
N VAL A 255 8.20 5.41 14.27
CA VAL A 255 9.28 6.35 14.62
C VAL A 255 8.79 7.65 15.24
N GLY A 256 7.45 7.84 15.34
CA GLY A 256 6.86 9.07 15.87
C GLY A 256 7.00 9.19 17.38
N ASP A 257 6.85 10.41 17.88
CA ASP A 257 6.97 10.74 19.32
C ASP A 257 5.71 10.36 20.11
N PHE A 258 4.55 10.16 19.42
CA PHE A 258 3.24 9.94 20.02
C PHE A 258 2.51 8.67 19.54
N PRO A 259 3.16 7.48 19.47
CA PRO A 259 2.58 6.30 18.82
C PRO A 259 1.23 5.86 19.44
N GLY A 260 1.14 5.88 20.78
CA GLY A 260 -0.08 5.48 21.49
C GLY A 260 -1.24 6.47 21.29
N GLU A 261 -0.94 7.78 21.25
CA GLU A 261 -1.96 8.81 21.00
C GLU A 261 -2.44 8.77 19.53
N THR A 262 -1.54 8.46 18.60
CA THR A 262 -1.88 8.30 17.18
C THR A 262 -2.91 7.20 16.99
N VAL A 263 -2.69 6.02 17.56
CA VAL A 263 -3.65 4.90 17.48
C VAL A 263 -4.98 5.27 18.12
N ARG A 264 -4.97 5.88 19.33
CA ARG A 264 -6.20 6.31 20.01
C ARG A 264 -6.96 7.37 19.20
N THR A 265 -6.24 8.30 18.58
CA THR A 265 -6.86 9.35 17.75
C THR A 265 -7.46 8.74 16.48
N MET A 266 -6.75 7.85 15.81
CA MET A 266 -7.27 7.09 14.68
C MET A 266 -8.57 6.37 15.05
N ALA A 267 -8.56 5.60 16.14
CA ALA A 267 -9.73 4.87 16.62
C ALA A 267 -10.92 5.80 16.90
N LYS A 268 -10.71 6.94 17.57
CA LYS A 268 -11.77 7.92 17.84
C LYS A 268 -12.39 8.51 16.56
N ILE A 269 -11.58 8.78 15.53
CA ILE A 269 -12.09 9.29 14.26
C ILE A 269 -12.92 8.20 13.56
N VAL A 270 -12.42 6.96 13.54
CA VAL A 270 -13.14 5.81 12.96
C VAL A 270 -14.48 5.61 13.69
N GLU A 271 -14.46 5.43 15.01
CA GLU A 271 -15.67 5.23 15.82
C GLU A 271 -16.70 6.35 15.64
N SER A 272 -16.23 7.60 15.62
CA SER A 272 -17.13 8.76 15.41
C SER A 272 -17.74 8.76 14.01
N THR A 273 -16.96 8.39 13.00
CA THR A 273 -17.42 8.33 11.60
C THR A 273 -18.43 7.21 11.40
N GLU A 274 -18.16 6.04 11.94
CA GLU A 274 -19.09 4.88 11.86
C GLU A 274 -20.38 5.13 12.63
N SER A 275 -20.28 5.66 13.85
CA SER A 275 -21.47 5.91 14.68
C SER A 275 -22.41 6.97 14.11
N ASN A 276 -21.89 7.93 13.33
CA ASN A 276 -22.66 9.09 12.86
C ASN A 276 -22.75 9.21 11.34
N GLY A 277 -22.16 8.29 10.60
CA GLY A 277 -22.04 8.44 9.14
C GLY A 277 -22.08 7.15 8.32
N ILE A 278 -22.29 6.00 8.93
CA ILE A 278 -22.28 4.71 8.20
C ILE A 278 -23.31 4.69 7.05
N GLU A 279 -24.42 5.41 7.21
CA GLU A 279 -25.45 5.56 6.15
C GLU A 279 -25.01 6.41 4.97
N LYS A 280 -23.87 7.10 5.08
CA LYS A 280 -23.29 7.90 3.99
C LYS A 280 -22.32 7.10 3.13
N ILE A 281 -21.97 5.89 3.58
CA ILE A 281 -21.17 4.96 2.76
C ILE A 281 -22.04 4.58 1.56
N ALA A 282 -21.54 4.79 0.36
CA ALA A 282 -22.26 4.51 -0.86
C ALA A 282 -22.66 3.01 -0.93
N ASP A 283 -23.91 2.76 -1.27
CA ASP A 283 -24.36 1.41 -1.62
C ASP A 283 -23.58 0.93 -2.83
N ILE A 284 -23.24 -0.36 -2.82
CA ILE A 284 -22.66 -0.99 -3.99
C ILE A 284 -23.80 -1.45 -4.93
N ASP A 285 -23.73 -1.00 -6.19
CA ASP A 285 -24.62 -1.52 -7.24
C ASP A 285 -24.14 -2.92 -7.63
N TRP A 286 -24.71 -3.89 -6.93
CA TRP A 286 -24.31 -5.29 -7.06
C TRP A 286 -25.53 -6.20 -7.09
N ASP A 287 -25.63 -6.94 -8.20
CA ASP A 287 -26.63 -8.00 -8.35
C ASP A 287 -26.00 -9.37 -8.06
N PRO A 288 -26.40 -10.04 -6.98
CA PRO A 288 -25.81 -11.31 -6.61
C PRO A 288 -26.29 -12.45 -7.52
N HIS A 289 -25.36 -13.05 -8.25
CA HIS A 289 -25.64 -14.22 -9.11
C HIS A 289 -25.36 -15.57 -8.43
N THR A 290 -24.83 -15.58 -7.22
CA THR A 290 -24.52 -16.81 -6.46
C THR A 290 -25.48 -16.97 -5.30
N THR A 291 -25.82 -18.23 -4.95
CA THR A 291 -26.67 -18.54 -3.78
C THR A 291 -26.15 -17.86 -2.50
N GLY A 292 -24.84 -17.93 -2.23
CA GLY A 292 -24.25 -17.28 -1.05
C GLY A 292 -24.36 -15.75 -1.08
N GLY A 293 -24.23 -15.15 -2.25
CA GLY A 293 -24.41 -13.72 -2.44
C GLY A 293 -25.86 -13.27 -2.20
N ILE A 294 -26.82 -13.99 -2.80
CA ILE A 294 -28.26 -13.73 -2.65
C ILE A 294 -28.66 -13.82 -1.17
N ILE A 295 -28.26 -14.90 -0.49
CA ILE A 295 -28.57 -15.11 0.93
C ILE A 295 -27.95 -14.01 1.79
N SER A 296 -26.69 -13.62 1.54
CA SER A 296 -26.01 -12.57 2.31
C SER A 296 -26.69 -11.22 2.16
N LYS A 297 -27.10 -10.84 0.93
CA LYS A 297 -27.84 -9.60 0.65
C LYS A 297 -29.20 -9.59 1.35
N ALA A 298 -29.96 -10.68 1.20
CA ALA A 298 -31.25 -10.82 1.84
C ALA A 298 -31.14 -10.80 3.38
N ALA A 299 -30.12 -11.45 3.95
CA ALA A 299 -29.91 -11.46 5.40
C ALA A 299 -29.67 -10.05 5.96
N VAL A 300 -28.88 -9.23 5.28
CA VAL A 300 -28.65 -7.83 5.67
C VAL A 300 -29.95 -7.02 5.57
N GLU A 301 -30.66 -7.11 4.44
CA GLU A 301 -31.90 -6.37 4.24
C GLU A 301 -32.97 -6.76 5.27
N ILE A 302 -33.12 -8.04 5.57
CA ILE A 302 -34.05 -8.53 6.61
C ILE A 302 -33.64 -8.01 7.98
N ALA A 303 -32.33 -8.10 8.34
CA ALA A 303 -31.84 -7.67 9.64
C ALA A 303 -32.11 -6.17 9.88
N GLU A 304 -31.88 -5.33 8.88
CA GLU A 304 -32.12 -3.89 8.97
C GLU A 304 -33.61 -3.55 9.08
N ARG A 305 -34.47 -4.17 8.24
CA ARG A 305 -35.92 -3.95 8.29
C ARG A 305 -36.56 -4.44 9.60
N MET A 306 -36.04 -5.53 10.15
CA MET A 306 -36.48 -6.07 11.44
C MET A 306 -35.85 -5.36 12.65
N GLN A 307 -34.91 -4.44 12.43
CA GLN A 307 -34.10 -3.83 13.48
C GLN A 307 -33.45 -4.88 14.37
N ALA A 308 -32.90 -5.93 13.73
CA ALA A 308 -32.23 -7.01 14.43
C ALA A 308 -31.05 -6.49 15.24
N ARG A 309 -30.86 -7.05 16.43
CA ARG A 309 -29.77 -6.65 17.32
C ARG A 309 -28.41 -7.08 16.78
N TYR A 310 -28.36 -8.24 16.12
CA TYR A 310 -27.15 -8.81 15.53
C TYR A 310 -27.49 -9.65 14.30
N ILE A 311 -26.53 -9.70 13.35
CA ILE A 311 -26.48 -10.76 12.34
C ILE A 311 -25.49 -11.80 12.86
N VAL A 312 -25.89 -13.07 12.88
CA VAL A 312 -25.01 -14.16 13.31
C VAL A 312 -24.63 -14.98 12.08
N ALA A 313 -23.33 -15.07 11.79
CA ALA A 313 -22.80 -15.81 10.66
C ALA A 313 -21.94 -17.00 11.14
N PHE A 314 -22.21 -18.18 10.59
CA PHE A 314 -21.36 -19.35 10.75
C PHE A 314 -20.56 -19.55 9.47
N THR A 315 -19.24 -19.64 9.56
CA THR A 315 -18.37 -19.76 8.40
C THR A 315 -17.14 -20.61 8.72
N LYS A 316 -16.63 -21.35 7.75
CA LYS A 316 -15.38 -22.08 7.87
C LYS A 316 -14.21 -21.25 7.32
N SER A 317 -14.36 -20.66 6.14
CA SER A 317 -13.32 -19.92 5.43
C SER A 317 -13.40 -18.39 5.59
N GLY A 318 -14.43 -17.88 6.29
CA GLY A 318 -14.69 -16.44 6.38
C GLY A 318 -15.49 -15.85 5.22
N ASP A 319 -15.79 -16.60 4.15
CA ASP A 319 -16.43 -16.08 2.96
C ASP A 319 -17.82 -15.45 3.24
N THR A 320 -18.65 -16.11 4.04
CA THR A 320 -19.96 -15.55 4.44
C THR A 320 -19.82 -14.22 5.17
N ALA A 321 -18.85 -14.12 6.08
CA ALA A 321 -18.59 -12.89 6.81
C ALA A 321 -18.14 -11.75 5.88
N ARG A 322 -17.21 -12.01 4.96
CA ARG A 322 -16.79 -11.02 3.96
C ARG A 322 -17.94 -10.56 3.07
N ARG A 323 -18.80 -11.49 2.62
CA ARG A 323 -19.98 -11.17 1.80
C ARG A 323 -20.99 -10.28 2.52
N ILE A 324 -21.18 -10.46 3.82
CA ILE A 324 -22.06 -9.63 4.64
C ILE A 324 -21.37 -8.28 4.93
N SER A 325 -20.12 -8.31 5.37
CA SER A 325 -19.36 -7.13 5.77
C SER A 325 -19.26 -6.07 4.65
N ARG A 326 -19.07 -6.48 3.39
CA ARG A 326 -18.98 -5.53 2.26
C ARG A 326 -20.22 -4.64 2.07
N LEU A 327 -21.38 -5.08 2.59
CA LEU A 327 -22.63 -4.33 2.49
C LEU A 327 -22.73 -3.20 3.52
N ARG A 328 -21.78 -3.14 4.48
CA ARG A 328 -21.71 -2.08 5.50
C ARG A 328 -23.01 -1.86 6.26
N SER A 329 -23.65 -2.99 6.66
CA SER A 329 -24.87 -2.95 7.45
C SER A 329 -24.69 -2.22 8.78
N ARG A 330 -25.73 -1.51 9.21
CA ARG A 330 -25.80 -0.94 10.57
C ARG A 330 -25.98 -2.00 11.65
N THR A 331 -26.45 -3.19 11.29
CA THR A 331 -26.62 -4.30 12.24
C THR A 331 -25.29 -4.97 12.48
N PRO A 332 -24.75 -4.97 13.72
CA PRO A 332 -23.49 -5.61 14.02
C PRO A 332 -23.52 -7.10 13.69
N MET A 333 -22.40 -7.62 13.21
CA MET A 333 -22.25 -9.03 12.87
C MET A 333 -21.39 -9.77 13.90
N ILE A 334 -21.87 -10.94 14.33
CA ILE A 334 -21.08 -11.87 15.15
C ILE A 334 -20.74 -13.09 14.28
N VAL A 335 -19.48 -13.43 14.20
CA VAL A 335 -19.00 -14.53 13.36
C VAL A 335 -18.51 -15.69 14.22
N PHE A 336 -19.01 -16.88 13.93
CA PHE A 336 -18.55 -18.13 14.53
C PHE A 336 -17.83 -18.98 13.49
N THR A 337 -16.69 -19.52 13.85
CA THR A 337 -15.91 -20.45 13.04
C THR A 337 -15.26 -21.52 13.91
N ASN A 338 -15.04 -22.70 13.33
CA ASN A 338 -14.26 -23.78 13.94
C ASN A 338 -12.84 -23.87 13.39
N ASP A 339 -12.43 -22.94 12.53
CA ASP A 339 -11.08 -22.85 11.98
C ASP A 339 -10.29 -21.79 12.74
N GLU A 340 -9.12 -22.14 13.26
CA GLU A 340 -8.29 -21.26 14.09
C GLU A 340 -7.65 -20.10 13.32
N LYS A 341 -7.50 -20.21 12.00
CA LYS A 341 -6.90 -19.17 11.15
C LYS A 341 -7.94 -18.12 10.71
N THR A 342 -9.17 -18.55 10.52
CA THR A 342 -10.26 -17.70 10.00
C THR A 342 -10.48 -16.42 10.84
N PRO A 343 -10.47 -16.42 12.18
CA PRO A 343 -10.61 -15.17 12.97
C PRO A 343 -9.52 -14.15 12.66
N LYS A 344 -8.28 -14.62 12.46
CA LYS A 344 -7.14 -13.74 12.13
C LYS A 344 -7.30 -13.11 10.74
N HIS A 345 -7.73 -13.89 9.77
CA HIS A 345 -8.00 -13.40 8.41
C HIS A 345 -9.18 -12.42 8.36
N LEU A 346 -10.19 -12.64 9.22
CA LEU A 346 -11.35 -11.75 9.32
C LEU A 346 -11.09 -10.49 10.14
N SER A 347 -9.98 -10.40 10.87
CA SER A 347 -9.65 -9.22 11.68
C SER A 347 -9.43 -7.94 10.86
N LEU A 348 -9.29 -8.06 9.53
CA LEU A 348 -9.15 -6.93 8.61
C LEU A 348 -10.50 -6.40 8.07
N ILE A 349 -11.59 -7.13 8.26
CA ILE A 349 -12.90 -6.67 7.78
C ILE A 349 -13.68 -5.96 8.87
N HIS A 350 -14.57 -5.08 8.45
CA HIS A 350 -15.51 -4.41 9.34
C HIS A 350 -16.55 -5.41 9.86
N ILE A 351 -16.48 -5.73 11.13
CA ILE A 351 -17.38 -6.69 11.81
C ILE A 351 -18.16 -5.97 12.91
#